data_ab92f2bd50a22f0005a3dc5fc1704bf2
#
_entry.id   ab92f2bd50a22f0005a3dc5fc1704bf2
#
_cell.length_a   1.000
_cell.length_b   1.000
_cell.length_c   1.000
_cell.angle_alpha   90.00
_cell.angle_beta   90.00
_cell.angle_gamma   90.00
#
_symmetry.space_group_name_H-M   'P 1'
#
loop_
_entity.id
_entity.type
_entity.pdbx_description
1 polymer ?
#
loop_
_entity_poly.entity_id
_entity_poly.type
_entity_poly.pdbx_seq_one_letter_code
_entity_poly.pdbx_strand_id
1 'polypeptide(L)'
;MLILAIAVLLVAAVAAIRAAISWWKYRGDRVIECPENRRPAGVALDVGHAVRYAMGHSADLSHWKDGGLRLAACSRWPEKSGCGQQCLAQIQAAPEGCLVRNILSEWYGGKSCAWCHQPFEKVEWDVRKPALLLPSGASQEWSAISPDHLRETLDMAQPVCFACHMANTLVREHPELAVQRSIAWGPPRR
;
A
#
# COMPACT_ATOMS: atom_id res chain seq x y z
N MET A 1 42.62 20.10 8.22
CA MET A 1 42.16 19.06 7.28
C MET A 1 41.17 18.07 7.92
N LEU A 2 41.50 17.46 9.08
CA LEU A 2 40.63 16.48 9.76
C LEU A 2 39.24 17.05 10.13
N ILE A 3 39.18 18.24 10.71
CA ILE A 3 37.93 18.90 11.12
C ILE A 3 37.01 19.16 9.91
N LEU A 4 37.56 19.61 8.79
CA LEU A 4 36.81 19.82 7.55
C LEU A 4 36.25 18.51 7.00
N ALA A 5 37.02 17.43 7.02
CA ALA A 5 36.61 16.12 6.58
C ALA A 5 35.44 15.59 7.46
N ILE A 6 35.51 15.74 8.77
CA ILE A 6 34.47 15.37 9.71
C ILE A 6 33.18 16.18 9.45
N ALA A 7 33.33 17.50 9.25
CA ALA A 7 32.16 18.35 8.96
C ALA A 7 31.44 17.93 7.66
N VAL A 8 32.20 17.65 6.60
CA VAL A 8 31.64 17.16 5.33
C VAL A 8 30.90 15.82 5.51
N LEU A 9 31.51 14.89 6.25
CA LEU A 9 30.87 13.59 6.52
C LEU A 9 29.58 13.74 7.32
N LEU A 10 29.55 14.63 8.31
CA LEU A 10 28.33 14.88 9.09
C LEU A 10 27.20 15.47 8.22
N VAL A 11 27.51 16.43 7.36
CA VAL A 11 26.53 17.02 6.43
C VAL A 11 26.01 15.96 5.47
N ALA A 12 26.90 15.13 4.91
CA ALA A 12 26.51 14.03 4.03
C ALA A 12 25.61 12.99 4.74
N ALA A 13 25.95 12.64 5.98
CA ALA A 13 25.15 11.73 6.79
C ALA A 13 23.75 12.29 7.07
N VAL A 14 23.62 13.55 7.44
CA VAL A 14 22.33 14.21 7.66
C VAL A 14 21.50 14.24 6.37
N ALA A 15 22.10 14.57 5.23
CA ALA A 15 21.42 14.56 3.94
C ALA A 15 20.93 13.15 3.58
N ALA A 16 21.74 12.11 3.78
CA ALA A 16 21.36 10.73 3.52
C ALA A 16 20.21 10.26 4.41
N ILE A 17 20.23 10.61 5.70
CA ILE A 17 19.15 10.29 6.64
C ILE A 17 17.85 10.97 6.20
N ARG A 18 17.87 12.25 5.85
CA ARG A 18 16.69 12.99 5.36
C ARG A 18 16.15 12.39 4.07
N ALA A 19 17.03 12.02 3.15
CA ALA A 19 16.64 11.34 1.91
C ALA A 19 15.95 10.00 2.19
N ALA A 20 16.52 9.18 3.08
CA ALA A 20 15.95 7.90 3.47
C ALA A 20 14.57 8.06 4.13
N ILE A 21 14.45 8.99 5.08
CA ILE A 21 13.15 9.28 5.74
C ILE A 21 12.11 9.73 4.72
N SER A 22 12.45 10.64 3.81
CA SER A 22 11.55 11.12 2.77
C SER A 22 11.13 9.97 1.83
N TRP A 23 12.07 9.14 1.41
CA TRP A 23 11.79 7.99 0.56
C TRP A 23 10.82 6.99 1.24
N TRP A 24 11.07 6.62 2.50
CA TRP A 24 10.21 5.72 3.26
C TRP A 24 8.82 6.29 3.46
N LYS A 25 8.73 7.57 3.78
CA LYS A 25 7.47 8.26 4.07
C LYS A 25 6.56 8.38 2.84
N TYR A 26 7.15 8.60 1.66
CA TYR A 26 6.36 8.95 0.48
C TYR A 26 6.25 7.84 -0.57
N ARG A 27 6.94 6.72 -0.39
CA ARG A 27 6.79 5.54 -1.27
C ARG A 27 5.43 4.86 -1.12
N GLY A 28 5.01 4.16 -2.19
CA GLY A 28 3.81 3.34 -2.24
C GLY A 28 2.56 4.08 -2.70
N ASP A 29 1.59 3.29 -3.13
CA ASP A 29 0.31 3.78 -3.63
C ASP A 29 -0.58 4.26 -2.50
N ARG A 30 -1.38 5.27 -2.81
CA ARG A 30 -2.28 5.91 -1.85
C ARG A 30 -3.68 6.01 -2.43
N VAL A 31 -4.65 5.95 -1.54
CA VAL A 31 -6.04 6.25 -1.84
C VAL A 31 -6.39 7.57 -1.18
N ILE A 32 -6.81 8.53 -1.99
CA ILE A 32 -7.27 9.85 -1.54
C ILE A 32 -8.69 10.10 -2.04
N GLU A 33 -9.37 11.04 -1.43
CA GLU A 33 -10.60 11.58 -1.99
C GLU A 33 -10.26 12.76 -2.91
N CYS A 34 -10.65 12.65 -4.18
CA CYS A 34 -10.41 13.74 -5.12
C CYS A 34 -11.29 14.95 -4.77
N PRO A 35 -10.73 16.14 -4.45
CA PRO A 35 -11.50 17.30 -4.01
C PRO A 35 -12.54 17.77 -5.02
N GLU A 36 -12.32 17.45 -6.27
CA GLU A 36 -13.14 17.93 -7.38
C GLU A 36 -14.47 17.17 -7.53
N ASN A 37 -14.44 15.85 -7.41
CA ASN A 37 -15.62 15.01 -7.60
C ASN A 37 -15.98 14.17 -6.36
N ARG A 38 -15.22 14.30 -5.27
CA ARG A 38 -15.40 13.57 -4.02
C ARG A 38 -15.40 12.03 -4.18
N ARG A 39 -14.74 11.52 -5.22
CA ARG A 39 -14.59 10.08 -5.44
C ARG A 39 -13.19 9.62 -5.01
N PRO A 40 -13.05 8.36 -4.59
CA PRO A 40 -11.73 7.77 -4.36
C PRO A 40 -10.88 7.87 -5.62
N ALA A 41 -9.60 8.15 -5.44
CA ALA A 41 -8.61 8.14 -6.51
C ALA A 41 -7.32 7.51 -6.02
N GLY A 42 -6.77 6.61 -6.81
CA GLY A 42 -5.46 6.05 -6.60
C GLY A 42 -4.38 7.00 -7.07
N VAL A 43 -3.40 7.28 -6.21
CA VAL A 43 -2.30 8.20 -6.54
C VAL A 43 -0.95 7.63 -6.12
N ALA A 44 0.07 7.92 -6.92
CA ALA A 44 1.47 7.70 -6.57
C ALA A 44 2.20 9.04 -6.51
N LEU A 45 3.10 9.20 -5.53
CA LEU A 45 3.91 10.40 -5.39
C LEU A 45 5.22 10.29 -6.17
N ASP A 46 5.72 11.40 -6.67
CA ASP A 46 7.08 11.52 -7.19
C ASP A 46 8.08 11.53 -6.01
N VAL A 47 8.45 10.32 -5.59
CA VAL A 47 9.37 10.12 -4.46
C VAL A 47 10.74 10.72 -4.75
N GLY A 48 11.19 10.66 -6.01
CA GLY A 48 12.46 11.27 -6.41
C GLY A 48 12.46 12.78 -6.22
N HIS A 49 11.36 13.45 -6.55
CA HIS A 49 11.19 14.87 -6.29
C HIS A 49 11.17 15.18 -4.79
N ALA A 50 10.41 14.42 -4.01
CA ALA A 50 10.32 14.60 -2.56
C ALA A 50 11.69 14.41 -1.86
N VAL A 51 12.48 13.43 -2.30
CA VAL A 51 13.86 13.19 -1.79
C VAL A 51 14.79 14.35 -2.15
N ARG A 52 14.80 14.80 -3.41
CA ARG A 52 15.63 15.95 -3.83
C ARG A 52 15.26 17.21 -3.05
N TYR A 53 13.96 17.44 -2.87
CA TYR A 53 13.47 18.55 -2.06
C TYR A 53 13.97 18.46 -0.62
N ALA A 54 13.87 17.30 0.02
CA ALA A 54 14.34 17.07 1.39
C ALA A 54 15.84 17.27 1.58
N MET A 55 16.65 17.02 0.56
CA MET A 55 18.08 17.24 0.57
C MET A 55 18.47 18.71 0.36
N GLY A 56 17.74 19.43 -0.51
CA GLY A 56 18.10 20.79 -0.93
C GLY A 56 17.55 21.90 -0.03
N HIS A 57 16.49 21.64 0.76
CA HIS A 57 15.80 22.62 1.58
C HIS A 57 16.12 22.42 3.07
N SER A 58 17.23 22.91 3.52
CA SER A 58 17.67 22.68 4.92
C SER A 58 17.21 23.71 5.95
N ALA A 59 16.63 24.86 5.56
CA ALA A 59 16.37 25.94 6.51
C ALA A 59 15.11 26.77 6.30
N ASP A 60 14.47 26.77 5.12
CA ASP A 60 13.34 27.64 4.87
C ASP A 60 12.00 26.96 5.15
N LEU A 61 11.50 27.16 6.36
CA LEU A 61 10.19 26.68 6.81
C LEU A 61 9.01 27.37 6.11
N SER A 62 9.24 28.49 5.39
CA SER A 62 8.20 29.26 4.72
C SER A 62 7.63 28.56 3.49
N HIS A 63 8.41 27.71 2.83
CA HIS A 63 7.98 26.93 1.66
C HIS A 63 7.31 25.58 2.04
N TRP A 64 7.11 25.28 3.31
CA TRP A 64 6.38 24.10 3.75
C TRP A 64 4.92 24.06 3.30
N LYS A 65 4.35 25.19 2.91
CA LYS A 65 2.97 25.25 2.39
C LYS A 65 2.78 24.48 1.09
N ASP A 66 3.82 24.39 0.25
CA ASP A 66 3.77 23.63 -1.01
C ASP A 66 4.42 22.22 -0.86
N GLY A 67 4.98 21.91 0.32
CA GLY A 67 5.40 20.59 0.80
C GLY A 67 6.39 19.79 -0.04
N GLY A 68 6.90 20.32 -1.15
CA GLY A 68 7.78 19.61 -2.06
C GLY A 68 7.20 18.31 -2.60
N LEU A 69 5.90 18.10 -2.47
CA LEU A 69 5.20 16.93 -2.99
C LEU A 69 4.66 17.19 -4.38
N ARG A 70 4.74 16.16 -5.21
CA ARG A 70 4.15 16.14 -6.55
C ARG A 70 3.63 14.74 -6.84
N LEU A 71 2.53 14.63 -7.56
CA LEU A 71 2.06 13.35 -8.05
C LEU A 71 2.93 12.86 -9.20
N ALA A 72 3.28 11.58 -9.18
CA ALA A 72 3.84 10.85 -10.31
C ALA A 72 2.74 10.24 -11.18
N ALA A 73 1.64 9.77 -10.53
CA ALA A 73 0.50 9.19 -11.22
C ALA A 73 -0.79 9.46 -10.44
N CYS A 74 -1.90 9.50 -11.17
CA CYS A 74 -3.25 9.56 -10.63
C CYS A 74 -4.19 8.76 -11.53
N SER A 75 -5.07 7.94 -10.95
CA SER A 75 -6.03 7.13 -11.71
C SER A 75 -7.00 7.97 -12.59
N ARG A 76 -7.16 9.25 -12.27
CA ARG A 76 -8.01 10.19 -13.02
C ARG A 76 -7.30 10.96 -14.13
N TRP A 77 -5.99 10.85 -14.26
CA TRP A 77 -5.27 11.63 -15.29
C TRP A 77 -5.65 11.35 -16.74
N PRO A 78 -6.07 10.13 -17.12
CA PRO A 78 -6.60 9.90 -18.46
C PRO A 78 -7.82 10.77 -18.78
N GLU A 79 -8.63 11.09 -17.76
CA GLU A 79 -9.84 11.91 -17.91
C GLU A 79 -9.56 13.41 -17.72
N LYS A 80 -8.55 13.74 -16.91
CA LYS A 80 -8.26 15.12 -16.51
C LYS A 80 -6.77 15.41 -16.41
N SER A 81 -6.23 15.95 -17.48
CA SER A 81 -4.80 16.27 -17.61
C SER A 81 -4.37 17.58 -16.91
N GLY A 82 -5.25 18.48 -16.57
CA GLY A 82 -4.95 19.81 -16.01
C GLY A 82 -5.23 19.95 -14.52
N CYS A 83 -5.04 18.90 -13.71
CA CYS A 83 -5.34 18.91 -12.28
C CYS A 83 -4.34 19.73 -11.47
N GLY A 84 -4.84 20.64 -10.62
CA GLY A 84 -4.04 21.45 -9.68
C GLY A 84 -3.50 20.69 -8.47
N GLN A 85 -3.64 19.36 -8.40
CA GLN A 85 -3.11 18.49 -7.36
C GLN A 85 -3.49 18.87 -5.91
N GLN A 86 -4.65 19.46 -5.71
CA GLN A 86 -5.12 19.91 -4.38
C GLN A 86 -5.26 18.78 -3.38
N CYS A 87 -5.35 17.54 -3.85
CA CYS A 87 -5.37 16.32 -3.02
C CYS A 87 -4.07 16.09 -2.22
N LEU A 88 -2.96 16.72 -2.60
CA LEU A 88 -1.69 16.63 -1.86
C LEU A 88 -1.82 17.11 -0.42
N ALA A 89 -2.73 18.04 -0.13
CA ALA A 89 -3.01 18.48 1.24
C ALA A 89 -3.51 17.34 2.14
N GLN A 90 -4.29 16.40 1.61
CA GLN A 90 -4.74 15.22 2.36
C GLN A 90 -3.57 14.29 2.71
N ILE A 91 -2.64 14.10 1.76
CA ILE A 91 -1.44 13.29 1.98
C ILE A 91 -0.51 13.94 3.00
N GLN A 92 -0.39 15.27 2.98
CA GLN A 92 0.40 16.00 3.96
C GLN A 92 -0.18 15.90 5.38
N ALA A 93 -1.50 16.00 5.50
CA ALA A 93 -2.20 15.92 6.78
C ALA A 93 -2.13 14.50 7.39
N ALA A 94 -2.25 13.46 6.57
CA ALA A 94 -2.27 12.07 7.03
C ALA A 94 -1.50 11.15 6.06
N PRO A 95 -0.17 11.23 5.99
CA PRO A 95 0.63 10.50 5.00
C PRO A 95 0.53 8.97 5.14
N GLU A 96 0.33 8.49 6.35
CA GLU A 96 0.18 7.06 6.64
C GLU A 96 -1.27 6.57 6.47
N GLY A 97 -2.27 7.41 6.76
CA GLY A 97 -3.69 7.04 6.72
C GLY A 97 -4.24 6.81 5.31
N CYS A 98 -3.60 7.37 4.28
CA CYS A 98 -3.98 7.17 2.89
C CYS A 98 -3.16 6.08 2.17
N LEU A 99 -2.14 5.52 2.83
CA LEU A 99 -1.28 4.49 2.24
C LEU A 99 -2.04 3.16 2.11
N VAL A 100 -2.10 2.58 0.92
CA VAL A 100 -2.80 1.32 0.63
C VAL A 100 -2.42 0.21 1.60
N ARG A 101 -1.11 0.05 1.88
CA ARG A 101 -0.60 -0.95 2.81
C ARG A 101 -1.20 -0.79 4.23
N ASN A 102 -1.35 0.43 4.71
CA ASN A 102 -1.88 0.70 6.05
C ASN A 102 -3.39 0.45 6.10
N ILE A 103 -4.12 0.89 5.07
CA ILE A 103 -5.55 0.60 4.92
C ILE A 103 -5.79 -0.92 4.95
N LEU A 104 -4.99 -1.68 4.21
CA LEU A 104 -5.08 -3.13 4.20
C LEU A 104 -4.68 -3.75 5.54
N SER A 105 -3.60 -3.27 6.18
CA SER A 105 -3.17 -3.76 7.50
C SER A 105 -4.27 -3.59 8.55
N GLU A 106 -4.94 -2.45 8.53
CA GLU A 106 -6.07 -2.16 9.41
C GLU A 106 -7.26 -3.07 9.07
N TRP A 107 -7.55 -3.25 7.78
CA TRP A 107 -8.66 -4.08 7.35
C TRP A 107 -8.48 -5.57 7.70
N TYR A 108 -7.25 -6.13 7.62
CA TYR A 108 -6.96 -7.50 8.04
C TYR A 108 -6.93 -7.65 9.56
N GLY A 109 -6.68 -6.58 10.31
CA GLY A 109 -6.56 -6.60 11.76
C GLY A 109 -7.78 -7.20 12.45
N GLY A 110 -7.57 -8.18 13.33
CA GLY A 110 -8.61 -8.86 14.08
C GLY A 110 -9.52 -9.80 13.27
N LYS A 111 -9.26 -9.98 11.98
CA LYS A 111 -10.02 -10.91 11.12
C LYS A 111 -9.34 -12.28 11.06
N SER A 112 -10.09 -13.26 10.55
CA SER A 112 -9.61 -14.62 10.28
C SER A 112 -9.81 -14.98 8.82
N CYS A 113 -8.98 -15.86 8.30
CA CYS A 113 -9.09 -16.37 6.92
C CYS A 113 -10.46 -17.02 6.69
N ALA A 114 -11.14 -16.64 5.61
CA ALA A 114 -12.47 -17.17 5.26
C ALA A 114 -12.48 -18.69 5.04
N TRP A 115 -11.35 -19.30 4.69
CA TRP A 115 -11.29 -20.73 4.38
C TRP A 115 -10.72 -21.60 5.51
N CYS A 116 -9.56 -21.22 6.11
CA CYS A 116 -8.95 -22.02 7.17
C CYS A 116 -9.21 -21.50 8.58
N HIS A 117 -9.89 -20.35 8.71
CA HIS A 117 -10.24 -19.69 9.97
C HIS A 117 -9.05 -19.31 10.86
N GLN A 118 -7.82 -19.38 10.35
CA GLN A 118 -6.65 -18.90 11.07
C GLN A 118 -6.69 -17.36 11.20
N PRO A 119 -6.45 -16.82 12.39
CA PRO A 119 -6.43 -15.38 12.61
C PRO A 119 -5.24 -14.73 11.89
N PHE A 120 -5.42 -13.49 11.45
CA PHE A 120 -4.33 -12.66 10.96
C PHE A 120 -3.67 -11.97 12.17
N GLU A 121 -2.46 -12.39 12.54
CA GLU A 121 -1.68 -11.72 13.58
C GLU A 121 -1.04 -10.46 13.03
N LYS A 122 -0.02 -10.62 12.18
CA LYS A 122 0.68 -9.54 11.50
C LYS A 122 0.81 -9.86 10.03
N VAL A 123 0.43 -8.93 9.18
CA VAL A 123 0.53 -9.11 7.73
C VAL A 123 1.99 -8.94 7.29
N GLU A 124 2.57 -9.98 6.71
CA GLU A 124 3.91 -9.99 6.13
C GLU A 124 3.83 -9.62 4.64
N TRP A 125 3.96 -8.34 4.35
CA TRP A 125 3.76 -7.80 3.00
C TRP A 125 4.79 -8.26 1.96
N ASP A 126 5.96 -8.66 2.39
CA ASP A 126 7.08 -8.96 1.50
C ASP A 126 7.19 -10.46 1.17
N VAL A 127 6.69 -11.34 2.04
CA VAL A 127 6.87 -12.79 1.92
C VAL A 127 5.54 -13.53 1.75
N ARG A 128 4.54 -13.22 2.57
CA ARG A 128 3.26 -13.95 2.63
C ARG A 128 2.10 -12.98 2.48
N LYS A 129 1.96 -12.41 1.29
CA LYS A 129 0.90 -11.47 0.99
C LYS A 129 -0.46 -12.14 1.09
N PRO A 130 -1.35 -11.69 1.97
CA PRO A 130 -2.71 -12.19 2.01
C PRO A 130 -3.48 -11.75 0.77
N ALA A 131 -4.58 -12.42 0.49
CA ALA A 131 -5.45 -12.16 -0.65
C ALA A 131 -6.88 -11.82 -0.21
N LEU A 132 -7.67 -11.38 -1.14
CA LEU A 132 -9.08 -11.07 -0.97
C LEU A 132 -9.93 -12.13 -1.67
N LEU A 133 -10.94 -12.65 -0.99
CA LEU A 133 -12.00 -13.46 -1.59
C LEU A 133 -13.11 -12.53 -2.05
N LEU A 134 -13.31 -12.48 -3.33
CA LEU A 134 -14.36 -11.66 -3.94
C LEU A 134 -15.73 -12.35 -3.87
N PRO A 135 -16.85 -11.62 -4.00
CA PRO A 135 -18.19 -12.21 -4.05
C PRO A 135 -18.39 -13.24 -5.18
N SER A 136 -17.56 -13.16 -6.22
CA SER A 136 -17.50 -14.16 -7.31
C SER A 136 -16.97 -15.53 -6.88
N GLY A 137 -16.44 -15.66 -5.66
CA GLY A 137 -15.76 -16.87 -5.18
C GLY A 137 -14.29 -16.95 -5.60
N ALA A 138 -13.80 -16.03 -6.40
CA ALA A 138 -12.38 -15.98 -6.79
C ALA A 138 -11.53 -15.31 -5.71
N SER A 139 -10.37 -15.89 -5.41
CA SER A 139 -9.37 -15.20 -4.60
C SER A 139 -8.40 -14.42 -5.48
N GLN A 140 -8.11 -13.19 -5.09
CA GLN A 140 -7.28 -12.26 -5.85
C GLN A 140 -6.30 -11.54 -4.93
N GLU A 141 -5.07 -11.33 -5.39
CA GLU A 141 -4.14 -10.46 -4.70
C GLU A 141 -4.66 -9.01 -4.72
N TRP A 142 -4.51 -8.32 -3.60
CA TRP A 142 -4.91 -6.91 -3.49
C TRP A 142 -4.16 -6.00 -4.48
N SER A 143 -2.93 -6.37 -4.89
CA SER A 143 -2.11 -5.64 -5.87
C SER A 143 -2.72 -5.61 -7.28
N ALA A 144 -3.63 -6.53 -7.58
CA ALA A 144 -4.37 -6.55 -8.83
C ALA A 144 -5.66 -5.69 -8.81
N ILE A 145 -5.95 -5.06 -7.66
CA ILE A 145 -7.09 -4.16 -7.49
C ILE A 145 -6.59 -2.73 -7.63
N SER A 146 -7.24 -1.96 -8.51
CA SER A 146 -6.91 -0.55 -8.65
C SER A 146 -7.17 0.21 -7.32
N PRO A 147 -6.25 1.06 -6.85
CA PRO A 147 -6.37 1.73 -5.57
C PRO A 147 -7.64 2.56 -5.39
N ASP A 148 -8.19 3.11 -6.47
CA ASP A 148 -9.46 3.86 -6.46
C ASP A 148 -10.70 3.00 -6.15
N HIS A 149 -10.66 1.70 -6.48
CA HIS A 149 -11.71 0.72 -6.16
C HIS A 149 -11.44 -0.06 -4.87
N LEU A 150 -10.31 0.18 -4.20
CA LEU A 150 -9.88 -0.61 -3.06
C LEU A 150 -10.92 -0.62 -1.94
N ARG A 151 -11.41 0.54 -1.51
CA ARG A 151 -12.36 0.64 -0.39
C ARG A 151 -13.66 -0.09 -0.68
N GLU A 152 -14.23 0.11 -1.85
CA GLU A 152 -15.44 -0.56 -2.31
C GLU A 152 -15.26 -2.08 -2.35
N THR A 153 -14.10 -2.53 -2.85
CA THR A 153 -13.77 -3.96 -2.89
C THR A 153 -13.64 -4.54 -1.47
N LEU A 154 -12.99 -3.82 -0.55
CA LEU A 154 -12.81 -4.27 0.83
C LEU A 154 -14.13 -4.41 1.60
N ASP A 155 -15.13 -3.60 1.28
CA ASP A 155 -16.46 -3.67 1.90
C ASP A 155 -17.19 -4.96 1.54
N MET A 156 -16.90 -5.54 0.37
CA MET A 156 -17.54 -6.76 -0.14
C MET A 156 -16.67 -8.01 -0.01
N ALA A 157 -15.37 -7.86 0.18
CA ALA A 157 -14.41 -8.96 0.18
C ALA A 157 -14.29 -9.61 1.55
N GLN A 158 -13.81 -10.86 1.55
CA GLN A 158 -13.41 -11.57 2.75
C GLN A 158 -11.89 -11.81 2.75
N PRO A 159 -11.24 -11.85 3.91
CA PRO A 159 -9.80 -12.05 3.99
C PRO A 159 -9.43 -13.50 3.74
N VAL A 160 -8.38 -13.73 2.94
CA VAL A 160 -7.81 -15.06 2.68
C VAL A 160 -6.31 -15.04 2.94
N CYS A 161 -5.81 -16.02 3.70
CA CYS A 161 -4.39 -16.12 3.95
C CYS A 161 -3.61 -16.57 2.71
N PHE A 162 -2.32 -16.27 2.68
CA PHE A 162 -1.44 -16.62 1.56
C PHE A 162 -1.51 -18.12 1.20
N ALA A 163 -1.45 -19.02 2.18
CA ALA A 163 -1.46 -20.45 1.92
C ALA A 163 -2.75 -20.93 1.24
N CYS A 164 -3.90 -20.43 1.70
CA CYS A 164 -5.19 -20.75 1.11
C CYS A 164 -5.35 -20.14 -0.30
N HIS A 165 -4.88 -18.91 -0.50
CA HIS A 165 -4.86 -18.28 -1.82
C HIS A 165 -4.03 -19.07 -2.82
N MET A 166 -2.80 -19.45 -2.45
CA MET A 166 -1.92 -20.25 -3.30
C MET A 166 -2.50 -21.62 -3.63
N ALA A 167 -3.08 -22.30 -2.62
CA ALA A 167 -3.74 -23.59 -2.84
C ALA A 167 -4.93 -23.48 -3.81
N ASN A 168 -5.76 -22.46 -3.65
CA ASN A 168 -6.90 -22.22 -4.56
C ASN A 168 -6.44 -21.87 -5.97
N THR A 169 -5.42 -21.02 -6.11
CA THR A 169 -4.84 -20.65 -7.42
C THR A 169 -4.28 -21.89 -8.11
N LEU A 170 -3.51 -22.72 -7.40
CA LEU A 170 -2.95 -23.96 -7.94
C LEU A 170 -4.04 -24.91 -8.44
N VAL A 171 -5.07 -25.15 -7.64
CA VAL A 171 -6.20 -26.03 -8.03
C VAL A 171 -6.95 -25.49 -9.25
N ARG A 172 -7.07 -24.19 -9.36
CA ARG A 172 -7.75 -23.54 -10.49
C ARG A 172 -6.92 -23.60 -11.78
N GLU A 173 -5.60 -23.40 -11.68
CA GLU A 173 -4.69 -23.38 -12.84
C GLU A 173 -4.28 -24.80 -13.26
N HIS A 174 -4.24 -25.73 -12.31
CA HIS A 174 -3.82 -27.10 -12.50
C HIS A 174 -4.80 -28.09 -11.87
N PRO A 175 -6.02 -28.19 -12.44
CA PRO A 175 -7.06 -29.07 -11.90
C PRO A 175 -6.65 -30.55 -11.88
N GLU A 176 -5.73 -30.94 -12.76
CA GLU A 176 -5.16 -32.28 -12.83
C GLU A 176 -4.33 -32.65 -11.59
N LEU A 177 -3.82 -31.66 -10.86
CA LEU A 177 -3.06 -31.86 -9.61
C LEU A 177 -3.97 -31.95 -8.38
N ALA A 178 -5.25 -31.63 -8.53
CA ALA A 178 -6.23 -31.75 -7.47
C ALA A 178 -6.52 -33.23 -7.23
N VAL A 179 -5.72 -33.88 -6.38
CA VAL A 179 -6.03 -35.23 -5.90
C VAL A 179 -7.35 -35.15 -5.14
N GLN A 180 -8.41 -35.75 -5.69
CA GLN A 180 -9.67 -35.95 -4.99
C GLN A 180 -9.45 -36.86 -3.78
N ARG A 181 -8.87 -36.32 -2.71
CA ARG A 181 -8.99 -36.95 -1.41
C ARG A 181 -10.42 -36.69 -0.96
N SER A 182 -11.25 -37.70 -1.06
CA SER A 182 -12.47 -37.82 -0.28
C SER A 182 -12.07 -37.92 1.19
N ILE A 183 -11.64 -36.84 1.79
CA ILE A 183 -11.47 -36.75 3.23
C ILE A 183 -12.89 -36.62 3.77
N ALA A 184 -13.42 -37.78 4.18
CA ALA A 184 -14.58 -37.79 5.04
C ALA A 184 -14.16 -37.11 6.35
N TRP A 185 -14.52 -35.85 6.49
CA TRP A 185 -14.42 -35.09 7.73
C TRP A 185 -15.40 -35.70 8.72
N GLY A 186 -14.98 -36.77 9.39
CA GLY A 186 -15.69 -37.23 10.57
C GLY A 186 -15.55 -36.17 11.67
N PRO A 187 -16.61 -35.97 12.50
CA PRO A 187 -16.52 -35.04 13.62
C PRO A 187 -15.37 -35.46 14.54
N PRO A 188 -14.67 -34.50 15.18
CA PRO A 188 -13.58 -34.80 16.08
C PRO A 188 -14.07 -35.76 17.17
N ARG A 189 -13.40 -36.88 17.34
CA ARG A 189 -13.68 -37.78 18.45
C ARG A 189 -13.40 -37.07 19.75
N ARG A 190 -14.41 -36.98 20.61
CA ARG A 190 -14.30 -36.46 21.99
C ARG A 190 -13.38 -37.34 22.83
#